data_6444d4ce0c6960fd65bbe29062b2beac
#
_entry.id   6444d4ce0c6960fd65bbe29062b2beac
#
_cell.length_a   1.000
_cell.length_b   1.000
_cell.length_c   1.000
_cell.angle_alpha   90.00
_cell.angle_beta   90.00
_cell.angle_gamma   90.00
#
_symmetry.space_group_name_H-M   'P 1'
#
loop_
_entity.id
_entity.type
_entity.pdbx_description
1 polymer ?
#
loop_
_entity_poly.entity_id
_entity_poly.type
_entity_poly.pdbx_seq_one_letter_code
_entity_poly.pdbx_strand_id
1 'polypeptide(L)'
;MGFIKIINILKYFIIFNISVITIYCISFSARAEIMERTLKNGLQVILKKDTRAPVVTSHIWYKIGSADEVSGKTGLSHALEHMMFKGTKKNPGGIFSQTISKLGGKENAFTSKDYTAYYQTLPSQYLEEALKFESDRMSNLVVKKEDFLKEIEVIKEERRLRTDDQSEGIAYEQLYANAYANSSYHDPIIGWMEDLDHMTEKDISDWYDNWYAPNNATAVIVGDIDFDKTIKLVEKYYGAKKPVKITERVKRNEPYQFGEKNVSIKIKGKPSYIIMGYKVPSLNNKNIESWECYALSVLSGILSSGQNSRLQKILVREKKIASYADSGYSMFSRNDPLFLIDVNPIIGKKISIIENELEKIITELKTKLVTRKELERIKAQVLASEVYQRDSIDYQARVLGMIKTSVGDTKIIDQYTANIAAVTAEQVREVAKKYLVSNLQTVVKVNEKIQ
;
A
#
# COMPACT_ATOMS: atom_id res chain seq x y z
N MET A 1 19.82 60.54 37.76
CA MET A 1 18.60 60.03 37.07
C MET A 1 18.88 59.04 35.89
N GLY A 2 20.13 58.88 35.50
CA GLY A 2 20.50 57.98 34.36
C GLY A 2 20.72 56.50 34.72
N PHE A 3 21.22 56.20 35.92
CA PHE A 3 21.62 54.84 36.34
C PHE A 3 20.42 53.86 36.56
N ILE A 4 19.29 54.39 37.04
CA ILE A 4 18.09 53.54 37.33
C ILE A 4 17.39 53.10 36.02
N LYS A 5 17.47 53.90 34.94
CA LYS A 5 16.90 53.53 33.63
C LYS A 5 17.67 52.38 32.95
N ILE A 6 18.98 52.33 33.09
CA ILE A 6 19.84 51.29 32.49
C ILE A 6 19.61 49.94 33.17
N ILE A 7 19.46 49.88 34.49
CA ILE A 7 19.20 48.66 35.25
C ILE A 7 17.83 48.03 34.89
N ASN A 8 16.82 48.88 34.67
CA ASN A 8 15.50 48.36 34.23
C ASN A 8 15.51 47.83 32.80
N ILE A 9 16.22 48.45 31.87
CA ILE A 9 16.37 47.98 30.50
C ILE A 9 17.14 46.62 30.49
N LEU A 10 18.19 46.45 31.27
CA LEU A 10 18.90 45.18 31.40
C LEU A 10 18.01 44.06 31.99
N LYS A 11 17.17 44.38 33.00
CA LYS A 11 16.22 43.40 33.56
C LYS A 11 15.19 42.93 32.54
N TYR A 12 14.62 43.81 31.72
CA TYR A 12 13.69 43.44 30.68
C TYR A 12 14.36 42.64 29.55
N PHE A 13 15.62 42.94 29.21
CA PHE A 13 16.38 42.18 28.22
C PHE A 13 16.74 40.76 28.71
N ILE A 14 17.07 40.60 29.99
CA ILE A 14 17.34 39.28 30.59
C ILE A 14 16.05 38.47 30.72
N ILE A 15 14.93 39.06 31.13
CA ILE A 15 13.62 38.37 31.21
C ILE A 15 13.12 37.97 29.81
N PHE A 16 13.31 38.84 28.80
CA PHE A 16 12.94 38.54 27.43
C PHE A 16 13.76 37.41 26.84
N ASN A 17 15.08 37.36 27.06
CA ASN A 17 15.95 36.28 26.63
C ASN A 17 15.68 34.95 27.35
N ILE A 18 15.37 34.98 28.66
CA ILE A 18 14.98 33.78 29.41
C ILE A 18 13.64 33.25 28.91
N SER A 19 12.67 34.11 28.59
CA SER A 19 11.36 33.70 28.00
C SER A 19 11.51 33.10 26.59
N VAL A 20 12.40 33.65 25.75
CA VAL A 20 12.69 33.11 24.42
C VAL A 20 13.43 31.76 24.51
N ILE A 21 14.37 31.60 25.45
CA ILE A 21 15.06 30.32 25.70
C ILE A 21 14.08 29.27 26.24
N THR A 22 13.15 29.65 27.12
CA THR A 22 12.12 28.72 27.64
C THR A 22 11.13 28.31 26.60
N ILE A 23 10.77 29.15 25.62
CA ILE A 23 9.91 28.80 24.48
C ILE A 23 10.65 27.90 23.48
N TYR A 24 11.97 28.06 23.30
CA TYR A 24 12.77 27.17 22.45
C TYR A 24 12.99 25.77 23.04
N CYS A 25 12.90 25.61 24.37
CA CYS A 25 13.06 24.33 25.06
C CYS A 25 11.76 23.50 25.13
N ILE A 26 10.58 24.03 24.73
CA ILE A 26 9.30 23.30 24.80
C ILE A 26 8.91 22.66 23.45
N SER A 27 9.71 22.86 22.41
CA SER A 27 9.57 22.08 21.16
C SER A 27 10.26 20.72 21.27
N PHE A 28 10.11 20.00 22.38
CA PHE A 28 10.26 18.56 22.38
C PHE A 28 9.03 18.02 21.61
N SER A 29 9.22 17.86 20.32
CA SER A 29 8.32 17.01 19.53
C SER A 29 8.23 15.69 20.28
N ALA A 30 7.12 15.44 20.98
CA ALA A 30 6.85 14.15 21.58
C ALA A 30 6.87 13.14 20.44
N ARG A 31 8.02 12.49 20.25
CA ARG A 31 8.16 11.40 19.28
C ARG A 31 7.10 10.39 19.66
N ALA A 32 6.15 10.12 18.77
CA ALA A 32 5.11 9.15 19.04
C ALA A 32 5.78 7.85 19.47
N GLU A 33 5.51 7.44 20.70
CA GLU A 33 6.16 6.26 21.30
C GLU A 33 5.64 5.02 20.58
N ILE A 34 6.54 4.27 19.93
CA ILE A 34 6.23 3.00 19.26
C ILE A 34 6.91 1.90 20.08
N MET A 35 6.11 0.89 20.47
CA MET A 35 6.61 -0.32 21.09
C MET A 35 6.50 -1.49 20.10
N GLU A 36 7.62 -2.18 19.86
CA GLU A 36 7.64 -3.43 19.10
C GLU A 36 8.01 -4.60 20.01
N ARG A 37 7.27 -5.69 19.90
CA ARG A 37 7.51 -6.91 20.67
C ARG A 37 7.17 -8.15 19.84
N THR A 38 7.92 -9.23 20.03
CA THR A 38 7.57 -10.54 19.48
C THR A 38 7.15 -11.45 20.62
N LEU A 39 5.96 -12.04 20.53
CA LEU A 39 5.48 -13.02 21.52
C LEU A 39 6.19 -14.36 21.36
N LYS A 40 6.10 -15.23 22.38
CA LYS A 40 6.74 -16.56 22.37
C LYS A 40 6.29 -17.46 21.22
N ASN A 41 5.07 -17.26 20.71
CA ASN A 41 4.52 -17.99 19.57
C ASN A 41 4.84 -17.37 18.21
N GLY A 42 5.68 -16.33 18.17
CA GLY A 42 6.14 -15.68 16.96
C GLY A 42 5.28 -14.51 16.47
N LEU A 43 4.12 -14.20 17.10
CA LEU A 43 3.33 -13.03 16.75
C LEU A 43 4.14 -11.74 16.97
N GLN A 44 4.27 -10.95 15.94
CA GLN A 44 4.84 -9.61 16.05
C GLN A 44 3.76 -8.62 16.49
N VAL A 45 4.10 -7.73 17.41
CA VAL A 45 3.17 -6.74 17.97
C VAL A 45 3.80 -5.36 17.84
N ILE A 46 3.07 -4.43 17.25
CA ILE A 46 3.43 -3.02 17.14
C ILE A 46 2.33 -2.21 17.82
N LEU A 47 2.68 -1.46 18.85
CA LEU A 47 1.80 -0.56 19.56
C LEU A 47 2.26 0.88 19.33
N LYS A 48 1.33 1.77 18.98
CA LYS A 48 1.60 3.20 18.84
C LYS A 48 0.53 3.99 19.58
N LYS A 49 0.98 4.83 20.52
CA LYS A 49 0.09 5.66 21.33
C LYS A 49 -0.31 6.91 20.57
N ASP A 50 -1.62 7.19 20.51
CA ASP A 50 -2.22 8.40 19.96
C ASP A 50 -3.49 8.74 20.74
N THR A 51 -3.39 9.66 21.69
CA THR A 51 -4.46 9.98 22.64
C THR A 51 -5.29 11.21 22.24
N ARG A 52 -5.18 11.67 20.99
CA ARG A 52 -5.93 12.84 20.50
C ARG A 52 -7.44 12.64 20.49
N ALA A 53 -7.89 11.39 20.41
CA ALA A 53 -9.29 11.01 20.52
C ALA A 53 -9.42 9.64 21.24
N PRO A 54 -10.53 9.35 21.93
CA PRO A 54 -10.73 8.09 22.65
C PRO A 54 -11.09 6.94 21.71
N VAL A 55 -10.29 6.73 20.69
CA VAL A 55 -10.47 5.70 19.64
C VAL A 55 -9.20 4.89 19.46
N VAL A 56 -9.34 3.67 18.98
CA VAL A 56 -8.25 2.76 18.65
C VAL A 56 -8.56 2.05 17.34
N THR A 57 -7.53 1.79 16.57
CA THR A 57 -7.56 0.86 15.44
C THR A 57 -6.68 -0.35 15.75
N SER A 58 -7.23 -1.53 15.54
CA SER A 58 -6.55 -2.81 15.72
C SER A 58 -6.49 -3.54 14.39
N HIS A 59 -5.29 -3.80 13.90
CA HIS A 59 -5.04 -4.52 12.65
C HIS A 59 -4.33 -5.82 12.94
N ILE A 60 -4.68 -6.87 12.20
CA ILE A 60 -3.90 -8.09 12.08
C ILE A 60 -3.47 -8.25 10.62
N TRP A 61 -2.17 -8.38 10.40
CA TRP A 61 -1.55 -8.49 9.08
C TRP A 61 -0.95 -9.87 8.93
N TYR A 62 -1.43 -10.65 7.98
CA TYR A 62 -0.83 -11.93 7.62
C TYR A 62 0.14 -11.73 6.47
N LYS A 63 1.35 -12.27 6.59
CA LYS A 63 2.38 -12.20 5.55
C LYS A 63 2.10 -13.24 4.48
N ILE A 64 0.95 -13.08 3.82
CA ILE A 64 0.45 -13.95 2.76
C ILE A 64 -0.50 -13.17 1.85
N GLY A 65 -0.30 -13.24 0.55
CA GLY A 65 -1.11 -12.56 -0.45
C GLY A 65 -1.06 -13.31 -1.79
N SER A 66 -1.59 -12.71 -2.87
CA SER A 66 -1.67 -13.39 -4.17
C SER A 66 -0.30 -13.80 -4.72
N ALA A 67 0.79 -13.13 -4.33
CA ALA A 67 2.13 -13.51 -4.76
C ALA A 67 2.66 -14.82 -4.16
N ASP A 68 1.96 -15.40 -3.22
CA ASP A 68 2.33 -16.69 -2.60
C ASP A 68 1.52 -17.84 -3.18
N GLU A 69 0.52 -17.54 -4.02
CA GLU A 69 -0.34 -18.52 -4.67
C GLU A 69 0.40 -19.27 -5.79
N VAL A 70 -0.16 -20.39 -6.18
CA VAL A 70 0.39 -21.21 -7.27
C VAL A 70 -0.52 -21.14 -8.49
N SER A 71 0.06 -21.24 -9.68
CA SER A 71 -0.71 -21.29 -10.94
C SER A 71 -1.75 -22.41 -10.92
N GLY A 72 -2.96 -22.12 -11.39
CA GLY A 72 -4.11 -23.03 -11.31
C GLY A 72 -4.90 -22.92 -9.99
N LYS A 73 -4.46 -22.06 -9.05
CA LYS A 73 -5.12 -21.80 -7.75
C LYS A 73 -4.96 -20.34 -7.34
N THR A 74 -5.13 -19.43 -8.29
CA THR A 74 -5.07 -17.98 -8.01
C THR A 74 -6.36 -17.47 -7.40
N GLY A 75 -6.27 -16.39 -6.61
CA GLY A 75 -7.41 -15.80 -5.91
C GLY A 75 -7.71 -16.40 -4.53
N LEU A 76 -6.91 -17.39 -4.05
CA LEU A 76 -7.10 -18.03 -2.74
C LEU A 76 -7.05 -17.04 -1.57
N SER A 77 -6.10 -16.10 -1.60
CA SER A 77 -5.94 -15.11 -0.54
C SER A 77 -7.14 -14.18 -0.46
N HIS A 78 -7.66 -13.74 -1.60
CA HIS A 78 -8.83 -12.89 -1.68
C HIS A 78 -10.12 -13.67 -1.32
N ALA A 79 -10.26 -14.89 -1.80
CA ALA A 79 -11.41 -15.73 -1.45
C ALA A 79 -11.43 -16.08 0.05
N LEU A 80 -10.27 -16.34 0.65
CA LEU A 80 -10.18 -16.52 2.10
C LEU A 80 -10.52 -15.22 2.85
N GLU A 81 -10.11 -14.05 2.34
CA GLU A 81 -10.51 -12.76 2.94
C GLU A 81 -12.04 -12.70 3.10
N HIS A 82 -12.81 -13.00 2.04
CA HIS A 82 -14.27 -13.06 2.08
C HIS A 82 -14.80 -14.09 3.08
N MET A 83 -14.22 -15.29 3.08
CA MET A 83 -14.64 -16.37 3.98
C MET A 83 -14.36 -16.07 5.46
N MET A 84 -13.37 -15.22 5.78
CA MET A 84 -13.07 -14.82 7.15
C MET A 84 -14.24 -14.08 7.83
N PHE A 85 -15.16 -13.51 7.09
CA PHE A 85 -16.38 -12.86 7.62
C PHE A 85 -17.54 -13.84 7.87
N LYS A 86 -17.39 -15.13 7.48
CA LYS A 86 -18.44 -16.15 7.69
C LYS A 86 -18.42 -16.76 9.09
N GLY A 87 -17.40 -16.44 9.91
CA GLY A 87 -17.38 -16.69 11.35
C GLY A 87 -16.76 -18.02 11.76
N THR A 88 -16.86 -18.28 13.06
CA THR A 88 -16.34 -19.47 13.75
C THR A 88 -17.48 -20.28 14.34
N LYS A 89 -17.19 -21.47 14.93
CA LYS A 89 -18.20 -22.21 15.70
C LYS A 89 -18.76 -21.40 16.86
N LYS A 90 -17.89 -20.63 17.53
CA LYS A 90 -18.24 -19.81 18.71
C LYS A 90 -18.96 -18.53 18.32
N ASN A 91 -18.54 -17.94 17.22
CA ASN A 91 -19.04 -16.67 16.69
C ASN A 91 -19.47 -16.88 15.23
N PRO A 92 -20.67 -17.43 14.98
CA PRO A 92 -21.16 -17.68 13.62
C PRO A 92 -21.27 -16.39 12.81
N GLY A 93 -21.38 -16.53 11.50
CA GLY A 93 -21.32 -15.43 10.53
C GLY A 93 -22.17 -14.22 10.87
N GLY A 94 -21.57 -13.05 10.72
CA GLY A 94 -22.19 -11.74 10.99
C GLY A 94 -22.15 -11.30 12.46
N ILE A 95 -21.93 -12.18 13.43
CA ILE A 95 -21.89 -11.78 14.86
C ILE A 95 -20.75 -10.83 15.15
N PHE A 96 -19.57 -11.06 14.59
CA PHE A 96 -18.42 -10.17 14.78
C PHE A 96 -18.75 -8.77 14.24
N SER A 97 -19.13 -8.65 12.97
CA SER A 97 -19.48 -7.40 12.31
C SER A 97 -20.60 -6.65 13.05
N GLN A 98 -21.66 -7.36 13.45
CA GLN A 98 -22.75 -6.79 14.22
C GLN A 98 -22.30 -6.27 15.59
N THR A 99 -21.40 -6.99 16.26
CA THR A 99 -20.88 -6.58 17.57
C THR A 99 -20.02 -5.33 17.44
N ILE A 100 -19.08 -5.29 16.51
CA ILE A 100 -18.26 -4.10 16.25
C ILE A 100 -19.14 -2.90 15.90
N SER A 101 -20.14 -3.08 15.04
CA SER A 101 -21.07 -2.01 14.67
C SER A 101 -21.89 -1.50 15.87
N LYS A 102 -22.41 -2.40 16.73
CA LYS A 102 -23.14 -2.03 17.97
C LYS A 102 -22.28 -1.25 18.96
N LEU A 103 -20.98 -1.49 18.97
CA LEU A 103 -20.00 -0.77 19.79
C LEU A 103 -19.57 0.57 19.15
N GLY A 104 -20.18 0.97 18.03
CA GLY A 104 -19.85 2.20 17.30
C GLY A 104 -18.58 2.10 16.44
N GLY A 105 -18.08 0.89 16.22
CA GLY A 105 -16.90 0.61 15.41
C GLY A 105 -17.21 0.31 13.96
N LYS A 106 -16.14 0.18 13.18
CA LYS A 106 -16.13 -0.27 11.79
C LYS A 106 -15.08 -1.36 11.64
N GLU A 107 -15.36 -2.35 10.79
CA GLU A 107 -14.39 -3.35 10.39
C GLU A 107 -14.30 -3.45 8.88
N ASN A 108 -13.14 -3.89 8.39
CA ASN A 108 -12.94 -4.24 6.99
C ASN A 108 -11.67 -5.10 6.85
N ALA A 109 -11.38 -5.49 5.61
CA ALA A 109 -10.17 -6.22 5.24
C ALA A 109 -9.67 -5.75 3.87
N PHE A 110 -8.48 -6.16 3.51
CA PHE A 110 -7.94 -6.01 2.16
C PHE A 110 -6.83 -7.04 1.91
N THR A 111 -6.81 -7.53 0.67
CA THR A 111 -5.76 -8.40 0.15
C THR A 111 -4.89 -7.66 -0.85
N SER A 112 -3.59 -7.86 -0.74
CA SER A 112 -2.58 -7.37 -1.66
C SER A 112 -1.79 -8.55 -2.25
N LYS A 113 -0.81 -8.24 -3.08
CA LYS A 113 0.14 -9.26 -3.56
C LYS A 113 0.97 -9.86 -2.42
N ASP A 114 1.33 -9.07 -1.41
CA ASP A 114 2.31 -9.44 -0.38
C ASP A 114 1.72 -9.76 0.99
N TYR A 115 0.47 -9.36 1.24
CA TYR A 115 -0.18 -9.48 2.55
C TYR A 115 -1.70 -9.48 2.42
N THR A 116 -2.35 -10.00 3.48
CA THR A 116 -3.79 -9.85 3.74
C THR A 116 -3.95 -9.27 5.14
N ALA A 117 -4.79 -8.26 5.30
CA ALA A 117 -4.98 -7.58 6.57
C ALA A 117 -6.46 -7.40 6.92
N TYR A 118 -6.76 -7.50 8.21
CA TYR A 118 -8.08 -7.29 8.80
C TYR A 118 -7.96 -6.21 9.87
N TYR A 119 -8.94 -5.34 9.98
CA TYR A 119 -8.88 -4.26 10.95
C TYR A 119 -10.24 -3.86 11.50
N GLN A 120 -10.22 -3.35 12.73
CA GLN A 120 -11.36 -2.76 13.41
C GLN A 120 -10.94 -1.41 13.98
N THR A 121 -11.76 -0.39 13.77
CA THR A 121 -11.61 0.94 14.39
C THR A 121 -12.84 1.20 15.25
N LEU A 122 -12.63 1.46 16.54
CA LEU A 122 -13.72 1.55 17.53
C LEU A 122 -13.29 2.41 18.75
N PRO A 123 -14.21 2.81 19.64
CA PRO A 123 -13.85 3.47 20.90
C PRO A 123 -12.87 2.62 21.70
N SER A 124 -11.82 3.24 22.26
CA SER A 124 -10.67 2.55 22.87
C SER A 124 -11.05 1.61 24.03
N GLN A 125 -12.10 1.92 24.76
CA GLN A 125 -12.64 1.08 25.85
C GLN A 125 -13.07 -0.33 25.39
N TYR A 126 -13.33 -0.52 24.09
CA TYR A 126 -13.79 -1.79 23.51
C TYR A 126 -12.69 -2.56 22.77
N LEU A 127 -11.42 -2.14 22.87
CA LEU A 127 -10.30 -2.83 22.24
C LEU A 127 -10.27 -4.33 22.56
N GLU A 128 -10.58 -4.69 23.80
CA GLU A 128 -10.58 -6.09 24.23
C GLU A 128 -11.56 -6.97 23.42
N GLU A 129 -12.74 -6.44 23.07
CA GLU A 129 -13.70 -7.18 22.24
C GLU A 129 -13.16 -7.41 20.83
N ALA A 130 -12.54 -6.39 20.21
CA ALA A 130 -11.91 -6.56 18.89
C ALA A 130 -10.83 -7.65 18.92
N LEU A 131 -9.93 -7.62 19.91
CA LEU A 131 -8.87 -8.63 20.05
C LEU A 131 -9.41 -10.03 20.29
N LYS A 132 -10.48 -10.15 21.05
CA LYS A 132 -11.15 -11.42 21.36
C LYS A 132 -11.74 -12.07 20.09
N PHE A 133 -12.49 -11.31 19.30
CA PHE A 133 -13.08 -11.81 18.05
C PHE A 133 -12.01 -12.11 16.99
N GLU A 134 -11.06 -11.20 16.80
CA GLU A 134 -10.00 -11.36 15.81
C GLU A 134 -9.12 -12.57 16.13
N SER A 135 -8.76 -12.76 17.41
CA SER A 135 -7.98 -13.94 17.82
C SER A 135 -8.76 -15.25 17.68
N ASP A 136 -10.09 -15.21 17.79
CA ASP A 136 -10.93 -16.39 17.57
C ASP A 136 -10.92 -16.80 16.10
N ARG A 137 -11.12 -15.83 15.18
CA ARG A 137 -11.11 -16.14 13.74
C ARG A 137 -9.73 -16.50 13.19
N MET A 138 -8.63 -16.05 13.81
CA MET A 138 -7.28 -16.50 13.46
C MET A 138 -7.08 -18.01 13.59
N SER A 139 -7.86 -18.70 14.46
CA SER A 139 -7.60 -20.10 14.78
C SER A 139 -8.80 -21.03 14.65
N ASN A 140 -9.99 -20.48 14.47
CA ASN A 140 -11.24 -21.24 14.58
C ASN A 140 -12.23 -20.94 13.46
N LEU A 141 -11.76 -20.40 12.33
CA LEU A 141 -12.58 -20.20 11.14
C LEU A 141 -13.25 -21.53 10.72
N VAL A 142 -14.51 -21.44 10.31
CA VAL A 142 -15.24 -22.59 9.77
C VAL A 142 -15.60 -22.30 8.33
N VAL A 143 -14.91 -22.94 7.40
CA VAL A 143 -15.24 -22.87 5.98
C VAL A 143 -16.36 -23.88 5.71
N LYS A 144 -17.61 -23.39 5.62
CA LYS A 144 -18.76 -24.22 5.23
C LYS A 144 -18.89 -24.21 3.73
N LYS A 145 -19.16 -25.38 3.15
CA LYS A 145 -19.37 -25.53 1.71
C LYS A 145 -20.50 -24.62 1.19
N GLU A 146 -21.59 -24.51 1.94
CA GLU A 146 -22.74 -23.68 1.57
C GLU A 146 -22.41 -22.18 1.52
N ASP A 147 -21.59 -21.68 2.46
CA ASP A 147 -21.14 -20.30 2.49
C ASP A 147 -20.13 -20.06 1.39
N PHE A 148 -19.20 -21.00 1.16
CA PHE A 148 -18.22 -20.95 0.08
C PHE A 148 -18.90 -20.87 -1.30
N LEU A 149 -19.87 -21.73 -1.58
CA LEU A 149 -20.55 -21.74 -2.90
C LEU A 149 -21.29 -20.43 -3.19
N LYS A 150 -21.77 -19.73 -2.17
CA LYS A 150 -22.37 -18.41 -2.35
C LYS A 150 -21.31 -17.35 -2.58
N GLU A 151 -20.24 -17.40 -1.80
CA GLU A 151 -19.22 -16.36 -1.81
C GLU A 151 -18.35 -16.41 -3.07
N ILE A 152 -18.08 -17.60 -3.62
CA ILE A 152 -17.33 -17.70 -4.87
C ILE A 152 -18.06 -17.02 -6.04
N GLU A 153 -19.39 -17.09 -6.08
CA GLU A 153 -20.18 -16.37 -7.09
C GLU A 153 -20.14 -14.83 -6.87
N VAL A 154 -20.11 -14.37 -5.62
CA VAL A 154 -19.91 -12.95 -5.31
C VAL A 154 -18.53 -12.48 -5.80
N ILE A 155 -17.48 -13.26 -5.58
CA ILE A 155 -16.12 -12.96 -6.03
C ILE A 155 -16.03 -12.93 -7.56
N LYS A 156 -16.66 -13.89 -8.24
CA LYS A 156 -16.73 -13.91 -9.72
C LYS A 156 -17.45 -12.67 -10.26
N GLU A 157 -18.53 -12.25 -9.61
CA GLU A 157 -19.26 -11.04 -10.00
C GLU A 157 -18.43 -9.77 -9.73
N GLU A 158 -17.73 -9.71 -8.59
CA GLU A 158 -16.78 -8.64 -8.31
C GLU A 158 -15.68 -8.54 -9.37
N ARG A 159 -15.14 -9.70 -9.80
CA ARG A 159 -14.17 -9.77 -10.90
C ARG A 159 -14.75 -9.21 -12.19
N ARG A 160 -15.99 -9.61 -12.57
CA ARG A 160 -16.65 -9.07 -13.76
C ARG A 160 -16.76 -7.54 -13.67
N LEU A 161 -17.29 -7.03 -12.58
CA LEU A 161 -17.51 -5.60 -12.37
C LEU A 161 -16.23 -4.78 -12.34
N ARG A 162 -15.16 -5.26 -11.70
CA ARG A 162 -13.92 -4.50 -11.50
C ARG A 162 -12.88 -4.73 -12.58
N THR A 163 -12.85 -5.88 -13.19
CA THR A 163 -11.84 -6.27 -14.19
C THR A 163 -12.44 -6.39 -15.57
N ASP A 164 -13.36 -7.34 -15.78
CA ASP A 164 -13.79 -7.72 -17.13
C ASP A 164 -14.64 -6.64 -17.80
N ASP A 165 -15.37 -5.85 -17.01
CA ASP A 165 -16.22 -4.76 -17.49
C ASP A 165 -15.53 -3.38 -17.59
N GLN A 166 -14.29 -3.25 -17.13
CA GLN A 166 -13.55 -2.00 -17.14
C GLN A 166 -12.32 -2.09 -18.06
N SER A 167 -12.15 -1.09 -18.96
CA SER A 167 -10.93 -1.00 -19.79
C SER A 167 -9.66 -0.94 -18.96
N GLU A 168 -9.71 -0.23 -17.84
CA GLU A 168 -8.62 -0.12 -16.86
C GLU A 168 -8.32 -1.48 -16.24
N GLY A 169 -9.33 -2.18 -15.73
CA GLY A 169 -9.16 -3.50 -15.11
C GLY A 169 -8.51 -4.50 -16.04
N ILE A 170 -9.03 -4.59 -17.28
CA ILE A 170 -8.45 -5.45 -18.32
C ILE A 170 -7.00 -5.06 -18.61
N ALA A 171 -6.72 -3.76 -18.76
CA ALA A 171 -5.39 -3.27 -19.08
C ALA A 171 -4.38 -3.56 -17.96
N TYR A 172 -4.76 -3.35 -16.70
CA TYR A 172 -3.94 -3.68 -15.53
C TYR A 172 -3.63 -5.17 -15.45
N GLU A 173 -4.63 -6.03 -15.58
CA GLU A 173 -4.45 -7.48 -15.56
C GLU A 173 -3.50 -7.94 -16.68
N GLN A 174 -3.74 -7.48 -17.90
CA GLN A 174 -2.91 -7.82 -19.05
C GLN A 174 -1.50 -7.24 -18.94
N LEU A 175 -1.34 -6.06 -18.31
CA LEU A 175 -0.01 -5.50 -18.06
C LEU A 175 0.80 -6.42 -17.16
N TYR A 176 0.27 -6.80 -16.00
CA TYR A 176 0.98 -7.64 -15.04
C TYR A 176 1.25 -9.04 -15.61
N ALA A 177 0.27 -9.65 -16.25
CA ALA A 177 0.39 -10.95 -16.89
C ALA A 177 1.48 -10.99 -17.98
N ASN A 178 1.69 -9.89 -18.69
CA ASN A 178 2.69 -9.81 -19.74
C ASN A 178 4.03 -9.24 -19.26
N ALA A 179 4.04 -8.34 -18.29
CA ALA A 179 5.28 -7.76 -17.78
C ALA A 179 6.17 -8.82 -17.13
N TYR A 180 5.59 -9.69 -16.34
CA TYR A 180 6.32 -10.70 -15.60
C TYR A 180 6.25 -12.07 -16.27
N ALA A 181 7.40 -12.72 -16.44
CA ALA A 181 7.49 -14.07 -16.97
C ALA A 181 7.53 -15.14 -15.88
N ASN A 182 8.15 -14.83 -14.74
CA ASN A 182 8.32 -15.78 -13.63
C ASN A 182 7.93 -15.21 -12.27
N SER A 183 7.96 -13.90 -12.08
CA SER A 183 7.55 -13.29 -10.83
C SER A 183 6.08 -13.57 -10.58
N SER A 184 5.75 -13.99 -9.33
CA SER A 184 4.37 -14.21 -8.91
C SER A 184 3.48 -12.94 -8.91
N TYR A 185 4.08 -11.79 -9.21
CA TYR A 185 3.30 -10.57 -9.41
C TYR A 185 2.52 -10.55 -10.73
N HIS A 186 2.70 -11.54 -11.60
CA HIS A 186 1.94 -11.66 -12.85
C HIS A 186 0.46 -11.99 -12.61
N ASP A 187 0.12 -12.70 -11.52
CA ASP A 187 -1.25 -13.12 -11.26
C ASP A 187 -2.11 -11.99 -10.66
N PRO A 188 -3.40 -11.89 -11.03
CA PRO A 188 -4.32 -10.94 -10.43
C PRO A 188 -4.65 -11.31 -8.99
N ILE A 189 -4.82 -10.31 -8.12
CA ILE A 189 -5.16 -10.52 -6.70
C ILE A 189 -6.50 -11.25 -6.55
N ILE A 190 -7.47 -10.92 -7.39
CA ILE A 190 -8.80 -11.53 -7.37
C ILE A 190 -8.81 -12.96 -7.94
N GLY A 191 -7.73 -13.37 -8.62
CA GLY A 191 -7.60 -14.65 -9.29
C GLY A 191 -8.11 -14.64 -10.75
N TRP A 192 -7.62 -15.59 -11.54
CA TRP A 192 -8.15 -15.85 -12.89
C TRP A 192 -9.53 -16.49 -12.80
N MET A 193 -10.44 -16.16 -13.74
CA MET A 193 -11.81 -16.71 -13.73
C MET A 193 -11.80 -18.24 -13.76
N GLU A 194 -10.96 -18.84 -14.58
CA GLU A 194 -10.80 -20.29 -14.68
C GLU A 194 -10.42 -20.94 -13.35
N ASP A 195 -9.52 -20.30 -12.59
CA ASP A 195 -9.09 -20.79 -11.27
C ASP A 195 -10.24 -20.66 -10.26
N LEU A 196 -11.00 -19.56 -10.31
CA LEU A 196 -12.19 -19.36 -9.47
C LEU A 196 -13.30 -20.38 -9.76
N ASP A 197 -13.46 -20.79 -11.04
CA ASP A 197 -14.44 -21.79 -11.44
C ASP A 197 -14.12 -23.19 -10.89
N HIS A 198 -12.85 -23.48 -10.64
CA HIS A 198 -12.38 -24.77 -10.14
C HIS A 198 -11.98 -24.76 -8.65
N MET A 199 -12.05 -23.59 -7.97
CA MET A 199 -11.72 -23.46 -6.56
C MET A 199 -12.71 -24.23 -5.68
N THR A 200 -12.21 -24.84 -4.62
CA THR A 200 -13.00 -25.62 -3.67
C THR A 200 -12.90 -25.06 -2.25
N GLU A 201 -13.88 -25.41 -1.40
CA GLU A 201 -13.82 -25.07 0.04
C GLU A 201 -12.62 -25.70 0.75
N LYS A 202 -12.13 -26.84 0.21
CA LYS A 202 -10.92 -27.47 0.72
C LYS A 202 -9.67 -26.64 0.43
N ASP A 203 -9.55 -26.05 -0.74
CA ASP A 203 -8.43 -25.18 -1.10
C ASP A 203 -8.35 -23.98 -0.15
N ILE A 204 -9.49 -23.38 0.20
CA ILE A 204 -9.58 -22.29 1.17
C ILE A 204 -9.18 -22.76 2.58
N SER A 205 -9.67 -23.92 3.02
CA SER A 205 -9.31 -24.47 4.32
C SER A 205 -7.83 -24.78 4.42
N ASP A 206 -7.26 -25.41 3.39
CA ASP A 206 -5.82 -25.73 3.32
C ASP A 206 -4.97 -24.44 3.33
N TRP A 207 -5.43 -23.38 2.64
CA TRP A 207 -4.76 -22.07 2.62
C TRP A 207 -4.77 -21.41 3.99
N TYR A 208 -5.92 -21.43 4.68
CA TYR A 208 -6.06 -20.93 6.03
C TYR A 208 -5.15 -21.68 7.02
N ASP A 209 -5.18 -22.99 7.03
CA ASP A 209 -4.41 -23.84 7.95
C ASP A 209 -2.88 -23.66 7.79
N ASN A 210 -2.44 -23.39 6.55
CA ASN A 210 -1.00 -23.22 6.26
C ASN A 210 -0.46 -21.84 6.59
N TRP A 211 -1.30 -20.78 6.56
CA TRP A 211 -0.80 -19.43 6.59
C TRP A 211 -1.33 -18.54 7.72
N TYR A 212 -2.53 -18.85 8.27
CA TYR A 212 -3.17 -18.01 9.28
C TYR A 212 -2.77 -18.44 10.68
N ALA A 213 -1.57 -18.01 11.07
CA ALA A 213 -0.98 -18.38 12.35
C ALA A 213 -0.22 -17.19 12.97
N PRO A 214 -0.01 -17.17 14.30
CA PRO A 214 0.65 -16.07 14.97
C PRO A 214 2.07 -15.81 14.45
N ASN A 215 2.83 -16.84 14.12
CA ASN A 215 4.19 -16.70 13.60
C ASN A 215 4.28 -16.23 12.13
N ASN A 216 3.14 -16.05 11.46
CA ASN A 216 3.05 -15.41 10.13
C ASN A 216 2.25 -14.09 10.21
N ALA A 217 2.02 -13.56 11.40
CA ALA A 217 1.15 -12.40 11.60
C ALA A 217 1.85 -11.27 12.38
N THR A 218 1.38 -10.05 12.12
CA THR A 218 1.74 -8.84 12.85
C THR A 218 0.47 -8.16 13.34
N ALA A 219 0.33 -7.99 14.65
CA ALA A 219 -0.71 -7.16 15.25
C ALA A 219 -0.22 -5.72 15.34
N VAL A 220 -0.97 -4.76 14.78
CA VAL A 220 -0.66 -3.34 14.83
C VAL A 220 -1.82 -2.62 15.50
N ILE A 221 -1.57 -1.99 16.64
CA ILE A 221 -2.61 -1.30 17.42
C ILE A 221 -2.19 0.15 17.62
N VAL A 222 -3.01 1.07 17.12
CA VAL A 222 -2.74 2.51 17.15
C VAL A 222 -3.95 3.24 17.74
N GLY A 223 -3.72 4.15 18.67
CA GLY A 223 -4.79 4.97 19.24
C GLY A 223 -4.61 5.27 20.73
N ASP A 224 -5.72 5.54 21.40
CA ASP A 224 -5.74 5.82 22.84
C ASP A 224 -5.57 4.52 23.64
N ILE A 225 -4.31 4.15 23.83
CA ILE A 225 -3.89 2.90 24.49
C ILE A 225 -2.84 3.14 25.56
N ASP A 226 -2.83 2.25 26.53
CA ASP A 226 -1.74 2.05 27.47
C ASP A 226 -0.93 0.81 27.04
N PHE A 227 0.39 0.93 26.90
CA PHE A 227 1.22 -0.15 26.35
C PHE A 227 1.21 -1.40 27.21
N ASP A 228 1.33 -1.26 28.54
CA ASP A 228 1.41 -2.42 29.45
C ASP A 228 0.05 -3.16 29.54
N LYS A 229 -1.05 -2.43 29.52
CA LYS A 229 -2.38 -3.03 29.47
C LYS A 229 -2.64 -3.68 28.14
N THR A 230 -2.30 -3.01 27.04
CA THR A 230 -2.57 -3.51 25.69
C THR A 230 -1.75 -4.77 25.40
N ILE A 231 -0.45 -4.80 25.76
CA ILE A 231 0.35 -6.01 25.53
C ILE A 231 -0.16 -7.21 26.33
N LYS A 232 -0.65 -6.99 27.57
CA LYS A 232 -1.29 -8.06 28.37
C LYS A 232 -2.57 -8.58 27.72
N LEU A 233 -3.38 -7.70 27.11
CA LEU A 233 -4.56 -8.12 26.35
C LEU A 233 -4.16 -8.93 25.11
N VAL A 234 -3.14 -8.48 24.36
CA VAL A 234 -2.63 -9.25 23.21
C VAL A 234 -2.09 -10.61 23.65
N GLU A 235 -1.33 -10.67 24.73
CA GLU A 235 -0.84 -11.94 25.32
C GLU A 235 -1.99 -12.85 25.76
N LYS A 236 -3.04 -12.29 26.38
CA LYS A 236 -4.24 -13.04 26.83
C LYS A 236 -4.94 -13.73 25.67
N TYR A 237 -5.14 -13.04 24.54
CA TYR A 237 -5.94 -13.56 23.43
C TYR A 237 -5.13 -14.33 22.40
N TYR A 238 -3.89 -13.89 22.12
CA TYR A 238 -3.05 -14.48 21.08
C TYR A 238 -1.95 -15.38 21.63
N GLY A 239 -1.51 -15.19 22.89
CA GLY A 239 -0.33 -15.87 23.44
C GLY A 239 -0.42 -17.39 23.47
N ALA A 240 -1.62 -17.96 23.65
CA ALA A 240 -1.86 -19.41 23.65
C ALA A 240 -2.06 -20.00 22.24
N LYS A 241 -2.13 -19.17 21.19
CA LYS A 241 -2.29 -19.65 19.80
C LYS A 241 -1.02 -20.38 19.35
N LYS A 242 -1.21 -21.53 18.72
CA LYS A 242 -0.06 -22.35 18.28
C LYS A 242 0.52 -21.81 16.97
N PRO A 243 1.86 -21.74 16.88
CA PRO A 243 2.52 -21.49 15.60
C PRO A 243 2.34 -22.69 14.66
N VAL A 244 2.37 -22.44 13.35
CA VAL A 244 2.38 -23.49 12.32
C VAL A 244 3.74 -23.51 11.62
N LYS A 245 4.07 -24.61 10.96
CA LYS A 245 5.23 -24.67 10.08
C LYS A 245 4.87 -23.92 8.79
N ILE A 246 5.34 -22.69 8.67
CA ILE A 246 5.11 -21.89 7.45
C ILE A 246 5.84 -22.53 6.28
N THR A 247 5.13 -22.71 5.18
CA THR A 247 5.70 -23.25 3.93
C THR A 247 6.76 -22.27 3.40
N GLU A 248 7.91 -22.80 3.01
CA GLU A 248 8.96 -21.98 2.40
C GLU A 248 8.49 -21.41 1.07
N ARG A 249 8.68 -20.12 0.91
CA ARG A 249 8.29 -19.41 -0.31
C ARG A 249 9.28 -19.71 -1.42
N VAL A 250 8.77 -20.13 -2.55
CA VAL A 250 9.60 -20.34 -3.75
C VAL A 250 10.11 -18.99 -4.25
N LYS A 251 11.41 -18.81 -4.24
CA LYS A 251 12.02 -17.59 -4.83
C LYS A 251 11.92 -17.66 -6.35
N ARG A 252 11.14 -16.76 -6.94
CA ARG A 252 10.94 -16.65 -8.39
C ARG A 252 11.69 -15.41 -8.88
N ASN A 253 12.86 -15.63 -9.49
CA ASN A 253 13.63 -14.54 -10.10
C ASN A 253 13.05 -14.23 -11.46
N GLU A 254 12.78 -12.95 -11.71
CA GLU A 254 12.31 -12.49 -13.01
C GLU A 254 13.48 -12.52 -14.02
N PRO A 255 13.31 -13.16 -15.19
CA PRO A 255 14.35 -13.19 -16.22
C PRO A 255 14.55 -11.81 -16.87
N TYR A 256 15.72 -11.63 -17.47
CA TYR A 256 16.02 -10.42 -18.24
C TYR A 256 15.06 -10.27 -19.42
N GLN A 257 14.58 -9.06 -19.65
CA GLN A 257 13.71 -8.71 -20.77
C GLN A 257 14.54 -8.08 -21.89
N PHE A 258 14.54 -8.70 -23.09
CA PHE A 258 15.40 -8.27 -24.21
C PHE A 258 14.81 -7.14 -25.05
N GLY A 259 13.54 -6.80 -24.88
CA GLY A 259 12.88 -5.76 -25.66
C GLY A 259 11.55 -5.34 -25.07
N GLU A 260 10.94 -4.33 -25.65
CA GLU A 260 9.62 -3.85 -25.29
C GLU A 260 8.56 -4.93 -25.55
N LYS A 261 7.58 -5.03 -24.64
CA LYS A 261 6.39 -5.86 -24.82
C LYS A 261 5.18 -4.96 -25.12
N ASN A 262 4.47 -5.26 -26.20
CA ASN A 262 3.29 -4.51 -26.64
C ASN A 262 2.09 -5.44 -26.74
N VAL A 263 1.00 -5.08 -26.00
CA VAL A 263 -0.27 -5.78 -26.06
C VAL A 263 -1.34 -4.82 -26.57
N SER A 264 -2.06 -5.21 -27.61
CA SER A 264 -3.14 -4.41 -28.19
C SER A 264 -4.45 -5.19 -28.15
N ILE A 265 -5.41 -4.65 -27.43
CA ILE A 265 -6.72 -5.25 -27.19
C ILE A 265 -7.76 -4.38 -27.87
N LYS A 266 -8.74 -4.99 -28.55
CA LYS A 266 -9.87 -4.30 -29.18
C LYS A 266 -11.17 -4.80 -28.58
N ILE A 267 -11.89 -3.94 -27.88
CA ILE A 267 -13.14 -4.30 -27.22
C ILE A 267 -14.24 -3.34 -27.67
N LYS A 268 -15.38 -3.92 -28.07
CA LYS A 268 -16.54 -3.14 -28.48
C LYS A 268 -17.21 -2.48 -27.27
N GLY A 269 -17.51 -1.18 -27.39
CA GLY A 269 -18.24 -0.43 -26.36
C GLY A 269 -17.44 -0.09 -25.10
N LYS A 270 -16.12 -0.33 -25.09
CA LYS A 270 -15.24 0.06 -23.97
C LYS A 270 -14.38 1.26 -24.38
N PRO A 271 -14.22 2.27 -23.51
CA PRO A 271 -13.38 3.44 -23.81
C PRO A 271 -11.92 3.04 -24.01
N SER A 272 -11.21 3.80 -24.82
CA SER A 272 -9.76 3.61 -25.00
C SER A 272 -8.99 3.89 -23.72
N TYR A 273 -7.98 3.06 -23.47
CA TYR A 273 -7.08 3.19 -22.32
C TYR A 273 -5.67 2.73 -22.67
N ILE A 274 -4.65 3.37 -22.11
CA ILE A 274 -3.26 2.94 -22.24
C ILE A 274 -2.58 2.91 -20.89
N ILE A 275 -1.83 1.86 -20.64
CA ILE A 275 -0.97 1.74 -19.48
C ILE A 275 0.42 1.24 -19.89
N MET A 276 1.45 1.86 -19.31
CA MET A 276 2.85 1.49 -19.46
C MET A 276 3.40 1.07 -18.10
N GLY A 277 4.07 -0.05 -18.04
CA GLY A 277 4.77 -0.54 -16.85
C GLY A 277 6.25 -0.74 -17.14
N TYR A 278 7.11 -0.20 -16.27
CA TYR A 278 8.56 -0.39 -16.32
C TYR A 278 8.98 -1.19 -15.09
N LYS A 279 9.77 -2.25 -15.29
CA LYS A 279 10.33 -3.02 -14.15
C LYS A 279 11.31 -2.15 -13.38
N VAL A 280 11.06 -1.97 -12.10
CA VAL A 280 11.85 -1.13 -11.20
C VAL A 280 12.08 -1.83 -9.87
N PRO A 281 13.15 -1.48 -9.12
CA PRO A 281 13.42 -2.12 -7.84
C PRO A 281 12.47 -1.69 -6.73
N SER A 282 12.32 -2.55 -5.72
CA SER A 282 11.78 -2.23 -4.40
C SER A 282 12.93 -1.99 -3.40
N LEU A 283 12.60 -1.49 -2.20
CA LEU A 283 13.59 -1.36 -1.10
C LEU A 283 14.15 -2.71 -0.61
N ASN A 284 13.52 -3.81 -0.97
CA ASN A 284 14.02 -5.16 -0.67
C ASN A 284 15.09 -5.65 -1.64
N ASN A 285 15.27 -4.97 -2.77
CA ASN A 285 16.30 -5.32 -3.74
C ASN A 285 17.69 -4.95 -3.20
N LYS A 286 18.53 -5.96 -2.96
CA LYS A 286 19.87 -5.78 -2.40
C LYS A 286 20.93 -5.37 -3.45
N ASN A 287 20.56 -5.31 -4.73
CA ASN A 287 21.49 -5.02 -5.84
C ASN A 287 21.47 -3.54 -6.27
N ILE A 288 20.77 -2.69 -5.49
CA ILE A 288 20.65 -1.26 -5.79
C ILE A 288 20.95 -0.42 -4.55
N GLU A 289 21.22 0.84 -4.75
CA GLU A 289 21.29 1.83 -3.69
C GLU A 289 19.86 2.31 -3.33
N SER A 290 19.56 2.40 -2.05
CA SER A 290 18.19 2.72 -1.57
C SER A 290 17.67 4.08 -2.07
N TRP A 291 18.56 5.04 -2.34
CA TRP A 291 18.18 6.35 -2.87
C TRP A 291 17.45 6.24 -4.23
N GLU A 292 17.70 5.17 -5.00
CA GLU A 292 17.04 4.97 -6.30
C GLU A 292 15.52 4.82 -6.14
N CYS A 293 15.07 4.13 -5.08
CA CYS A 293 13.65 3.99 -4.77
C CYS A 293 13.01 5.33 -4.40
N TYR A 294 13.70 6.16 -3.62
CA TYR A 294 13.21 7.49 -3.27
C TYR A 294 13.18 8.42 -4.49
N ALA A 295 14.19 8.34 -5.36
CA ALA A 295 14.22 9.09 -6.62
C ALA A 295 13.09 8.67 -7.58
N LEU A 296 12.75 7.37 -7.65
CA LEU A 296 11.60 6.86 -8.41
C LEU A 296 10.27 7.38 -7.83
N SER A 297 10.13 7.47 -6.51
CA SER A 297 8.94 8.08 -5.88
C SER A 297 8.81 9.56 -6.23
N VAL A 298 9.92 10.31 -6.17
CA VAL A 298 9.93 11.73 -6.57
C VAL A 298 9.61 11.87 -8.06
N LEU A 299 10.15 11.01 -8.91
CA LEU A 299 9.86 10.98 -10.35
C LEU A 299 8.36 10.76 -10.63
N SER A 300 7.73 9.80 -9.93
CA SER A 300 6.27 9.58 -10.01
C SER A 300 5.51 10.85 -9.61
N GLY A 301 5.89 11.49 -8.50
CA GLY A 301 5.28 12.74 -8.07
C GLY A 301 5.41 13.89 -9.08
N ILE A 302 6.56 14.03 -9.74
CA ILE A 302 6.76 15.04 -10.81
C ILE A 302 5.83 14.77 -11.99
N LEU A 303 5.63 13.50 -12.34
CA LEU A 303 4.75 13.10 -13.43
C LEU A 303 3.27 13.36 -13.12
N SER A 304 2.77 13.03 -11.93
CA SER A 304 1.32 12.99 -11.69
C SER A 304 0.81 13.74 -10.45
N SER A 305 1.67 14.13 -9.49
CA SER A 305 1.15 14.75 -8.25
C SER A 305 0.68 16.19 -8.46
N GLY A 306 -0.65 16.36 -8.45
CA GLY A 306 -1.36 17.63 -8.50
C GLY A 306 -1.44 18.28 -9.89
N GLN A 307 -2.19 19.36 -9.98
CA GLN A 307 -2.56 20.02 -11.24
C GLN A 307 -1.38 20.52 -12.09
N ASN A 308 -0.22 20.76 -11.47
CA ASN A 308 0.98 21.26 -12.15
C ASN A 308 2.01 20.16 -12.45
N SER A 309 1.65 18.90 -12.27
CA SER A 309 2.45 17.75 -12.70
C SER A 309 2.50 17.65 -14.21
N ARG A 310 3.56 16.99 -14.76
CA ARG A 310 3.80 16.99 -16.20
C ARG A 310 2.66 16.37 -17.00
N LEU A 311 2.14 15.20 -16.55
CA LEU A 311 1.06 14.52 -17.24
C LEU A 311 -0.23 15.34 -17.22
N GLN A 312 -0.63 15.83 -16.05
CA GLN A 312 -1.83 16.65 -15.91
C GLN A 312 -1.75 17.95 -16.71
N LYS A 313 -0.60 18.63 -16.64
CA LYS A 313 -0.39 19.88 -17.36
C LYS A 313 -0.43 19.68 -18.87
N ILE A 314 0.38 18.75 -19.39
CA ILE A 314 0.60 18.59 -20.84
C ILE A 314 -0.58 17.87 -21.49
N LEU A 315 -0.99 16.69 -20.98
CA LEU A 315 -1.98 15.84 -21.65
C LEU A 315 -3.42 16.31 -21.41
N VAL A 316 -3.71 16.72 -20.17
CA VAL A 316 -5.11 17.04 -19.78
C VAL A 316 -5.41 18.50 -20.04
N ARG A 317 -4.59 19.45 -19.56
CA ARG A 317 -4.94 20.87 -19.61
C ARG A 317 -4.52 21.60 -20.87
N GLU A 318 -3.26 21.40 -21.34
CA GLU A 318 -2.72 22.13 -22.49
C GLU A 318 -3.17 21.50 -23.81
N LYS A 319 -2.86 20.22 -24.02
CA LYS A 319 -3.17 19.51 -25.27
C LYS A 319 -4.59 18.98 -25.33
N LYS A 320 -5.24 18.80 -24.18
CA LYS A 320 -6.62 18.29 -24.09
C LYS A 320 -6.82 17.02 -24.90
N ILE A 321 -5.91 16.07 -24.75
CA ILE A 321 -5.92 14.76 -25.42
C ILE A 321 -6.25 13.61 -24.47
N ALA A 322 -6.19 13.86 -23.17
CA ALA A 322 -6.55 12.91 -22.11
C ALA A 322 -7.56 13.52 -21.14
N SER A 323 -8.45 12.71 -20.61
CA SER A 323 -9.36 13.07 -19.52
C SER A 323 -8.72 12.84 -18.15
N TYR A 324 -7.79 11.88 -18.07
CA TYR A 324 -7.04 11.50 -16.89
C TYR A 324 -5.66 10.99 -17.30
N ALA A 325 -4.65 11.23 -16.46
CA ALA A 325 -3.32 10.67 -16.62
C ALA A 325 -2.64 10.60 -15.25
N ASP A 326 -2.05 9.47 -14.92
CA ASP A 326 -1.41 9.24 -13.62
C ASP A 326 -0.09 8.45 -13.76
N SER A 327 0.65 8.38 -12.68
CA SER A 327 1.80 7.49 -12.53
C SER A 327 1.90 6.97 -11.10
N GLY A 328 2.33 5.72 -10.94
CA GLY A 328 2.42 5.05 -9.67
C GLY A 328 3.71 4.26 -9.48
N TYR A 329 4.22 4.26 -8.25
CA TYR A 329 5.34 3.43 -7.83
C TYR A 329 5.23 3.04 -6.36
N SER A 330 5.42 1.75 -6.06
CA SER A 330 5.39 1.21 -4.69
C SER A 330 6.77 0.67 -4.28
N MET A 331 7.54 1.47 -3.54
CA MET A 331 8.86 1.06 -3.06
C MET A 331 8.82 0.00 -1.95
N PHE A 332 7.71 -0.13 -1.24
CA PHE A 332 7.54 -1.03 -0.10
C PHE A 332 6.99 -2.41 -0.48
N SER A 333 7.20 -2.83 -1.71
CA SER A 333 6.81 -4.16 -2.19
C SER A 333 7.85 -5.21 -1.80
N ARG A 334 7.41 -6.46 -1.58
CA ARG A 334 8.29 -7.58 -1.27
C ARG A 334 9.19 -7.97 -2.45
N ASN A 335 8.64 -7.98 -3.65
CA ASN A 335 9.36 -8.16 -4.91
C ASN A 335 9.46 -6.85 -5.69
N ASP A 336 10.27 -6.81 -6.73
CA ASP A 336 10.42 -5.66 -7.60
C ASP A 336 9.11 -5.36 -8.35
N PRO A 337 8.54 -4.14 -8.18
CA PRO A 337 7.26 -3.75 -8.77
C PRO A 337 7.42 -3.17 -10.18
N LEU A 338 6.32 -2.68 -10.73
CA LEU A 338 6.32 -1.82 -11.91
C LEU A 338 6.23 -0.34 -11.49
N PHE A 339 6.94 0.52 -12.23
CA PHE A 339 6.65 1.94 -12.32
C PHE A 339 5.59 2.11 -13.40
N LEU A 340 4.44 2.62 -13.04
CA LEU A 340 3.27 2.70 -13.90
C LEU A 340 3.07 4.12 -14.44
N ILE A 341 2.61 4.21 -15.69
CA ILE A 341 2.07 5.43 -16.29
C ILE A 341 0.80 5.02 -17.02
N ASP A 342 -0.31 5.61 -16.68
CA ASP A 342 -1.60 5.30 -17.29
C ASP A 342 -2.36 6.55 -17.72
N VAL A 343 -3.13 6.41 -18.81
CA VAL A 343 -3.84 7.53 -19.44
C VAL A 343 -5.18 7.07 -20.00
N ASN A 344 -6.21 7.85 -19.70
CA ASN A 344 -7.52 7.76 -20.34
C ASN A 344 -7.58 8.79 -21.48
N PRO A 345 -7.48 8.38 -22.75
CA PRO A 345 -7.67 9.31 -23.88
C PRO A 345 -9.07 9.93 -23.86
N ILE A 346 -9.21 11.16 -24.35
CA ILE A 346 -10.53 11.73 -24.66
C ILE A 346 -11.15 10.95 -25.81
N ILE A 347 -12.47 10.73 -25.79
CA ILE A 347 -13.23 10.04 -26.82
C ILE A 347 -12.85 10.58 -28.21
N GLY A 348 -12.57 9.67 -29.13
CA GLY A 348 -12.16 9.97 -30.51
C GLY A 348 -10.68 10.35 -30.70
N LYS A 349 -9.87 10.39 -29.61
CA LYS A 349 -8.42 10.56 -29.72
C LYS A 349 -7.72 9.21 -29.90
N LYS A 350 -6.80 9.14 -30.87
CA LYS A 350 -6.00 7.93 -31.11
C LYS A 350 -4.95 7.76 -29.99
N ILE A 351 -4.79 6.54 -29.50
CA ILE A 351 -3.79 6.20 -28.47
C ILE A 351 -2.38 6.57 -28.92
N SER A 352 -2.06 6.44 -30.23
CA SER A 352 -0.74 6.82 -30.78
C SER A 352 -0.36 8.27 -30.53
N ILE A 353 -1.30 9.20 -30.43
CA ILE A 353 -1.04 10.59 -30.08
C ILE A 353 -0.56 10.69 -28.63
N ILE A 354 -1.19 9.91 -27.73
CA ILE A 354 -0.81 9.83 -26.31
C ILE A 354 0.60 9.23 -26.18
N GLU A 355 0.87 8.11 -26.86
CA GLU A 355 2.19 7.46 -26.85
C GLU A 355 3.29 8.43 -27.25
N ASN A 356 3.11 9.14 -28.36
CA ASN A 356 4.10 10.12 -28.84
C ASN A 356 4.37 11.23 -27.81
N GLU A 357 3.35 11.69 -27.10
CA GLU A 357 3.54 12.71 -26.07
C GLU A 357 4.19 12.14 -24.79
N LEU A 358 3.82 10.93 -24.39
CA LEU A 358 4.47 10.24 -23.26
C LEU A 358 5.96 10.01 -23.56
N GLU A 359 6.31 9.59 -24.79
CA GLU A 359 7.70 9.42 -25.21
C GLU A 359 8.49 10.73 -25.11
N LYS A 360 7.92 11.86 -25.52
CA LYS A 360 8.56 13.19 -25.37
C LYS A 360 8.79 13.54 -23.91
N ILE A 361 7.78 13.34 -23.05
CA ILE A 361 7.88 13.61 -21.60
C ILE A 361 8.98 12.75 -20.97
N ILE A 362 9.02 11.44 -21.30
CA ILE A 362 10.03 10.51 -20.80
C ILE A 362 11.42 10.88 -21.32
N THR A 363 11.54 11.23 -22.61
CA THR A 363 12.81 11.68 -23.21
C THR A 363 13.32 12.96 -22.53
N GLU A 364 12.48 13.91 -22.22
CA GLU A 364 12.88 15.09 -21.45
C GLU A 364 13.38 14.75 -20.05
N LEU A 365 12.72 13.82 -19.34
CA LEU A 365 13.16 13.36 -18.01
C LEU A 365 14.55 12.69 -18.05
N LYS A 366 14.87 12.01 -19.15
CA LYS A 366 16.18 11.37 -19.36
C LYS A 366 17.28 12.36 -19.74
N THR A 367 16.95 13.42 -20.47
CA THR A 367 17.94 14.31 -21.10
C THR A 367 18.13 15.63 -20.36
N LYS A 368 17.08 16.13 -19.70
CA LYS A 368 17.10 17.40 -18.98
C LYS A 368 16.93 17.16 -17.48
N LEU A 369 17.53 18.01 -16.66
CA LEU A 369 17.25 18.04 -15.23
C LEU A 369 15.82 18.57 -15.00
N VAL A 370 15.13 18.00 -14.01
CA VAL A 370 13.88 18.58 -13.51
C VAL A 370 14.17 19.95 -12.90
N THR A 371 13.24 20.87 -13.02
CA THR A 371 13.45 22.23 -12.47
C THR A 371 13.45 22.20 -10.96
N ARG A 372 14.19 23.12 -10.33
CA ARG A 372 14.17 23.30 -8.89
C ARG A 372 12.74 23.46 -8.36
N LYS A 373 11.88 24.20 -9.08
CA LYS A 373 10.49 24.42 -8.71
C LYS A 373 9.65 23.12 -8.70
N GLU A 374 9.86 22.23 -9.69
CA GLU A 374 9.19 20.91 -9.71
C GLU A 374 9.64 20.06 -8.53
N LEU A 375 10.96 19.98 -8.28
CA LEU A 375 11.53 19.17 -7.22
C LEU A 375 11.07 19.64 -5.84
N GLU A 376 11.17 20.94 -5.55
CA GLU A 376 10.75 21.52 -4.27
C GLU A 376 9.24 21.37 -4.04
N ARG A 377 8.43 21.50 -5.10
CA ARG A 377 6.99 21.26 -5.03
C ARG A 377 6.67 19.85 -4.55
N ILE A 378 7.31 18.83 -5.14
CA ILE A 378 7.05 17.44 -4.75
C ILE A 378 7.51 17.17 -3.32
N LYS A 379 8.71 17.63 -2.94
CA LYS A 379 9.20 17.49 -1.57
C LYS A 379 8.25 18.12 -0.55
N ALA A 380 7.75 19.32 -0.84
CA ALA A 380 6.77 19.98 0.01
C ALA A 380 5.43 19.24 0.07
N GLN A 381 4.96 18.68 -1.06
CA GLN A 381 3.73 17.88 -1.09
C GLN A 381 3.85 16.58 -0.29
N VAL A 382 4.98 15.87 -0.40
CA VAL A 382 5.23 14.66 0.40
C VAL A 382 5.25 15.01 1.89
N LEU A 383 5.98 16.06 2.27
CA LEU A 383 6.03 16.50 3.67
C LEU A 383 4.63 16.87 4.21
N ALA A 384 3.87 17.65 3.44
CA ALA A 384 2.52 18.04 3.83
C ALA A 384 1.58 16.81 3.92
N SER A 385 1.66 15.90 2.95
CA SER A 385 0.88 14.65 2.95
C SER A 385 1.17 13.81 4.19
N GLU A 386 2.45 13.62 4.54
CA GLU A 386 2.85 12.90 5.75
C GLU A 386 2.29 13.52 7.03
N VAL A 387 2.31 14.86 7.13
CA VAL A 387 1.75 15.57 8.28
C VAL A 387 0.24 15.33 8.38
N TYR A 388 -0.50 15.53 7.28
CA TYR A 388 -1.96 15.35 7.28
C TYR A 388 -2.39 13.90 7.48
N GLN A 389 -1.67 12.94 6.89
CA GLN A 389 -2.02 11.52 6.99
C GLN A 389 -1.75 10.97 8.39
N ARG A 390 -0.78 11.55 9.13
CA ARG A 390 -0.54 11.20 10.54
C ARG A 390 -1.72 11.55 11.47
N ASP A 391 -2.69 12.34 11.01
CA ASP A 391 -3.91 12.59 11.78
C ASP A 391 -4.85 11.37 11.82
N SER A 392 -4.74 10.45 10.86
CA SER A 392 -5.52 9.22 10.84
C SER A 392 -4.77 8.08 11.54
N ILE A 393 -5.34 7.54 12.63
CA ILE A 393 -4.79 6.36 13.31
C ILE A 393 -4.83 5.12 12.39
N ASP A 394 -5.83 4.99 11.53
CA ASP A 394 -5.92 3.91 10.53
C ASP A 394 -4.78 4.00 9.50
N TYR A 395 -4.50 5.18 8.98
CA TYR A 395 -3.35 5.38 8.09
C TYR A 395 -2.03 5.01 8.76
N GLN A 396 -1.83 5.46 10.01
CA GLN A 396 -0.63 5.12 10.78
C GLN A 396 -0.48 3.60 10.94
N ALA A 397 -1.56 2.88 11.26
CA ALA A 397 -1.56 1.43 11.40
C ALA A 397 -1.31 0.72 10.07
N ARG A 398 -1.88 1.21 8.96
CA ARG A 398 -1.65 0.69 7.60
C ARG A 398 -0.19 0.80 7.19
N VAL A 399 0.43 1.96 7.38
CA VAL A 399 1.84 2.17 7.02
C VAL A 399 2.76 1.27 7.85
N LEU A 400 2.55 1.20 9.17
CA LEU A 400 3.30 0.32 10.06
C LEU A 400 3.17 -1.17 9.66
N GLY A 401 1.95 -1.62 9.44
CA GLY A 401 1.66 -3.01 9.06
C GLY A 401 2.22 -3.37 7.69
N MET A 402 2.02 -2.53 6.69
CA MET A 402 2.54 -2.72 5.34
C MET A 402 4.08 -2.83 5.35
N ILE A 403 4.77 -1.87 5.95
CA ILE A 403 6.23 -1.86 5.99
C ILE A 403 6.76 -3.04 6.78
N LYS A 404 6.17 -3.35 7.95
CA LYS A 404 6.58 -4.50 8.75
C LYS A 404 6.42 -5.81 7.99
N THR A 405 5.33 -5.97 7.27
CA THR A 405 5.00 -7.21 6.56
C THR A 405 5.80 -7.38 5.27
N SER A 406 5.96 -6.29 4.49
CA SER A 406 6.62 -6.35 3.18
C SER A 406 8.14 -6.16 3.26
N VAL A 407 8.63 -5.25 4.13
CA VAL A 407 10.06 -4.88 4.22
C VAL A 407 10.72 -5.41 5.48
N GLY A 408 9.99 -5.46 6.60
CA GLY A 408 10.46 -6.01 7.89
C GLY A 408 10.99 -4.99 8.88
N ASP A 409 11.42 -3.80 8.47
CA ASP A 409 11.98 -2.75 9.32
C ASP A 409 11.14 -1.48 9.31
N THR A 410 10.45 -1.19 10.41
CA THR A 410 9.60 0.00 10.56
C THR A 410 10.38 1.30 10.72
N LYS A 411 11.68 1.26 11.05
CA LYS A 411 12.52 2.47 11.17
C LYS A 411 12.61 3.26 9.87
N ILE A 412 12.34 2.62 8.74
CA ILE A 412 12.26 3.26 7.42
C ILE A 412 11.25 4.41 7.41
N ILE A 413 10.18 4.33 8.22
CA ILE A 413 9.15 5.37 8.32
C ILE A 413 9.75 6.69 8.82
N ASP A 414 10.62 6.62 9.83
CA ASP A 414 11.27 7.80 10.41
C ASP A 414 12.24 8.47 9.43
N GLN A 415 12.82 7.70 8.52
CA GLN A 415 13.79 8.16 7.53
C GLN A 415 13.15 8.60 6.20
N TYR A 416 11.90 8.20 5.95
CA TYR A 416 11.24 8.38 4.66
C TYR A 416 11.25 9.84 4.19
N THR A 417 10.77 10.75 5.02
CA THR A 417 10.69 12.19 4.68
C THR A 417 12.08 12.79 4.44
N ALA A 418 13.06 12.43 5.27
CA ALA A 418 14.43 12.90 5.11
C ALA A 418 15.06 12.38 3.81
N ASN A 419 14.84 11.11 3.46
CA ASN A 419 15.34 10.51 2.23
C ASN A 419 14.69 11.12 0.98
N ILE A 420 13.38 11.39 1.00
CA ILE A 420 12.70 12.13 -0.08
C ILE A 420 13.27 13.56 -0.19
N ALA A 421 13.48 14.25 0.93
CA ALA A 421 14.05 15.59 0.93
C ALA A 421 15.50 15.65 0.38
N ALA A 422 16.26 14.57 0.54
CA ALA A 422 17.63 14.46 0.04
C ALA A 422 17.74 14.19 -1.46
N VAL A 423 16.67 13.75 -2.14
CA VAL A 423 16.69 13.45 -3.59
C VAL A 423 17.10 14.67 -4.40
N THR A 424 18.02 14.50 -5.36
CA THR A 424 18.49 15.56 -6.25
C THR A 424 17.88 15.47 -7.67
N ALA A 425 17.99 16.54 -8.45
CA ALA A 425 17.52 16.54 -9.83
C ALA A 425 18.31 15.57 -10.71
N GLU A 426 19.62 15.41 -10.42
CA GLU A 426 20.49 14.44 -11.06
C GLU A 426 20.03 13.02 -10.81
N GLN A 427 19.71 12.67 -9.57
CA GLN A 427 19.20 11.35 -9.18
C GLN A 427 17.88 11.03 -9.88
N VAL A 428 16.96 12.00 -9.99
CA VAL A 428 15.71 11.82 -10.74
C VAL A 428 15.99 11.51 -12.21
N ARG A 429 16.94 12.23 -12.84
CA ARG A 429 17.36 11.95 -14.22
C ARG A 429 18.06 10.60 -14.37
N GLU A 430 18.88 10.20 -13.41
CA GLU A 430 19.57 8.91 -13.41
C GLU A 430 18.60 7.74 -13.37
N VAL A 431 17.62 7.75 -12.47
CA VAL A 431 16.60 6.69 -12.41
C VAL A 431 15.72 6.69 -13.66
N ALA A 432 15.40 7.84 -14.24
CA ALA A 432 14.69 7.91 -15.50
C ALA A 432 15.49 7.27 -16.65
N LYS A 433 16.81 7.53 -16.73
CA LYS A 433 17.70 6.91 -17.72
C LYS A 433 17.84 5.40 -17.52
N LYS A 434 17.96 4.96 -16.26
CA LYS A 434 18.21 3.56 -15.91
C LYS A 434 16.98 2.69 -16.08
N TYR A 435 15.79 3.19 -15.73
CA TYR A 435 14.60 2.36 -15.61
C TYR A 435 13.51 2.63 -16.66
N LEU A 436 13.35 3.87 -17.16
CA LEU A 436 12.33 4.13 -18.17
C LEU A 436 12.84 3.81 -19.58
N VAL A 437 13.27 2.58 -19.79
CA VAL A 437 13.88 2.09 -21.04
C VAL A 437 13.07 0.96 -21.67
N SER A 438 13.15 0.83 -22.99
CA SER A 438 12.31 -0.10 -23.77
C SER A 438 12.46 -1.57 -23.33
N ASN A 439 13.66 -2.00 -22.96
CA ASN A 439 13.90 -3.37 -22.49
C ASN A 439 13.38 -3.67 -21.07
N LEU A 440 12.82 -2.69 -20.38
CA LEU A 440 12.11 -2.87 -19.10
C LEU A 440 10.61 -2.56 -19.23
N GLN A 441 10.17 -2.16 -20.43
CA GLN A 441 8.83 -1.65 -20.68
C GLN A 441 7.85 -2.74 -21.16
N THR A 442 6.65 -2.68 -20.64
CA THR A 442 5.47 -3.37 -21.17
C THR A 442 4.38 -2.34 -21.37
N VAL A 443 3.74 -2.33 -22.54
CA VAL A 443 2.65 -1.40 -22.88
C VAL A 443 1.40 -2.21 -23.20
N VAL A 444 0.28 -1.84 -22.60
CA VAL A 444 -1.03 -2.38 -22.92
C VAL A 444 -1.94 -1.27 -23.40
N LYS A 445 -2.59 -1.49 -24.54
CA LYS A 445 -3.52 -0.59 -25.21
C LYS A 445 -4.87 -1.25 -25.35
N VAL A 446 -5.88 -0.71 -24.70
CA VAL A 446 -7.27 -1.06 -24.97
C VAL A 446 -7.80 -0.03 -25.96
N ASN A 447 -8.17 -0.51 -27.13
CA ASN A 447 -8.74 0.31 -28.20
C ASN A 447 -10.25 0.05 -28.30
N GLU A 448 -11.02 1.12 -28.41
CA GLU A 448 -12.43 0.98 -28.75
C GLU A 448 -12.55 0.36 -30.14
N LYS A 449 -13.31 -0.73 -30.25
CA LYS A 449 -13.65 -1.31 -31.54
C LYS A 449 -14.82 -0.51 -32.11
N ILE A 450 -14.50 0.42 -33.02
CA ILE A 450 -15.51 1.10 -33.86
C ILE A 450 -16.12 0.02 -34.76
N GLN A 451 -17.43 0.04 -34.90
CA GLN A 451 -18.18 -0.91 -35.72
C GLN A 451 -17.66 -1.03 -37.14
#